data_0855c4967793f14ee2d403f1ce164982
#
_entry.id   0855c4967793f14ee2d403f1ce164982
#
_cell.length_a   1.000
_cell.length_b   1.000
_cell.length_c   1.000
_cell.angle_alpha   90.00
_cell.angle_beta   90.00
_cell.angle_gamma   90.00
#
_symmetry.space_group_name_H-M   'P 1'
#
loop_
_entity.id
_entity.type
_entity.pdbx_description
1 polymer ?
#
loop_
_entity_poly.entity_id
_entity_poly.type
_entity_poly.pdbx_seq_one_letter_code
_entity_poly.pdbx_strand_id
1 'polypeptide(L)'
;MPSRKQVLDWIEQNRDAIVGFLQDLIRIPSVTGEEGAIQEFIAGRLKEMGLAVDVFEPDLAALRKHPAFVEVSRGYEGRPNVVGILKGKGGGKSLLFNGHVDVIPAGAPESWQHASWSGDLADGRIYGRGAADMKAGLAAMTMAMKAILDSGIRLGGDIILEYTVDEELSGNGTLACVMKGYKADGGICCETSSMRVQPGSIGRIWFEIKVKGKAAGIQRRWEGVNAIDKGYRVTQAVADFERVRVGRLSHPLYPDIRGAIPCMVGVFESGSYHSAFPDSCLLKGSMATVPGEDSTSVKNEFVEFIRQKVADDPWLKDHPPEVVFTGYFAEPSAIPADSPIVQALCRKFTEIMGKEPVISGREGAADIRFMNRYGNTPTVIFGPGMTEQMHANNEWANVDDLIQATKIISQTILEWCRIA
;
A
#
# COMPACT_ATOMS: atom_id res chain seq x y z
N MET A 1 22.92 5.19 32.77
CA MET A 1 22.13 4.33 31.87
C MET A 1 21.82 5.09 30.60
N PRO A 2 21.91 4.47 29.42
CA PRO A 2 21.48 5.11 28.17
C PRO A 2 20.02 5.59 28.30
N SER A 3 19.72 6.78 27.82
CA SER A 3 18.43 7.42 28.02
C SER A 3 17.71 7.63 26.69
N ARG A 4 16.37 7.75 26.74
CA ARG A 4 15.55 8.13 25.56
C ARG A 4 16.07 9.42 24.90
N LYS A 5 16.60 10.35 25.69
CA LYS A 5 17.17 11.59 25.20
C LYS A 5 18.40 11.36 24.31
N GLN A 6 19.27 10.40 24.65
CA GLN A 6 20.47 10.10 23.84
C GLN A 6 20.10 9.64 22.41
N VAL A 7 19.00 8.90 22.24
CA VAL A 7 18.53 8.51 20.92
C VAL A 7 18.04 9.71 20.11
N LEU A 8 17.33 10.64 20.74
CA LEU A 8 16.89 11.88 20.09
C LEU A 8 18.08 12.77 19.73
N ASP A 9 19.04 12.91 20.64
CA ASP A 9 20.28 13.66 20.42
C ASP A 9 21.09 13.01 19.26
N TRP A 10 21.18 11.68 19.22
CA TRP A 10 21.84 10.96 18.12
C TRP A 10 21.16 11.27 16.77
N ILE A 11 19.81 11.21 16.68
CA ILE A 11 19.06 11.50 15.46
C ILE A 11 19.34 12.93 14.98
N GLU A 12 19.35 13.92 15.89
CA GLU A 12 19.66 15.31 15.52
C GLU A 12 21.10 15.49 15.02
N GLN A 13 22.06 14.84 15.67
CA GLN A 13 23.47 14.91 15.29
C GLN A 13 23.79 14.17 13.98
N ASN A 14 22.94 13.23 13.60
CA ASN A 14 23.13 12.38 12.41
C ASN A 14 22.09 12.63 11.31
N ARG A 15 21.50 13.83 11.26
CA ARG A 15 20.49 14.19 10.21
C ARG A 15 21.01 13.92 8.81
N ASP A 16 22.25 14.28 8.51
CA ASP A 16 22.85 14.08 7.21
C ASP A 16 23.02 12.60 6.85
N ALA A 17 23.33 11.75 7.83
CA ALA A 17 23.41 10.30 7.61
C ALA A 17 22.03 9.68 7.36
N ILE A 18 20.97 10.19 8.01
CA ILE A 18 19.59 9.76 7.78
C ILE A 18 19.13 10.16 6.37
N VAL A 19 19.40 11.40 5.97
CA VAL A 19 19.13 11.91 4.61
C VAL A 19 19.92 11.10 3.58
N GLY A 20 21.23 10.90 3.81
CA GLY A 20 22.10 10.13 2.93
C GLY A 20 21.62 8.70 2.75
N PHE A 21 21.11 8.06 3.79
CA PHE A 21 20.57 6.70 3.68
C PHE A 21 19.32 6.66 2.77
N LEU A 22 18.41 7.64 2.87
CA LEU A 22 17.28 7.74 1.92
C LEU A 22 17.77 8.00 0.49
N GLN A 23 18.76 8.89 0.32
CA GLN A 23 19.35 9.14 -1.00
C GLN A 23 19.95 7.88 -1.61
N ASP A 24 20.66 7.05 -0.81
CA ASP A 24 21.21 5.79 -1.26
C ASP A 24 20.11 4.81 -1.71
N LEU A 25 19.02 4.71 -0.96
CA LEU A 25 17.86 3.90 -1.35
C LEU A 25 17.24 4.38 -2.68
N ILE A 26 17.09 5.69 -2.87
CA ILE A 26 16.53 6.26 -4.10
C ILE A 26 17.43 5.97 -5.31
N ARG A 27 18.75 6.11 -5.14
CA ARG A 27 19.74 5.89 -6.21
C ARG A 27 19.81 4.46 -6.72
N ILE A 28 19.24 3.51 -6.00
CA ILE A 28 19.11 2.13 -6.45
C ILE A 28 17.72 1.96 -7.07
N PRO A 29 17.58 1.87 -8.40
CA PRO A 29 16.32 1.57 -9.06
C PRO A 29 15.77 0.22 -8.57
N SER A 30 14.49 0.20 -8.23
CA SER A 30 13.81 -0.99 -7.72
C SER A 30 12.38 -1.06 -8.24
N VAL A 31 12.21 -0.90 -9.55
CA VAL A 31 10.90 -1.06 -10.18
C VAL A 31 10.40 -2.47 -9.89
N THR A 32 9.08 -2.61 -9.60
CA THR A 32 8.50 -3.91 -9.29
C THR A 32 8.90 -4.97 -10.32
N GLY A 33 9.53 -6.02 -9.85
CA GLY A 33 10.16 -7.04 -10.71
C GLY A 33 11.70 -6.96 -10.78
N GLU A 34 12.33 -5.91 -10.25
CA GLU A 34 13.79 -5.66 -10.34
C GLU A 34 14.38 -5.26 -8.97
N GLU A 35 13.87 -5.82 -7.87
CA GLU A 35 14.17 -5.39 -6.49
C GLU A 35 15.49 -5.97 -5.93
N GLY A 36 16.16 -6.90 -6.65
CA GLY A 36 17.33 -7.64 -6.14
C GLY A 36 18.44 -6.74 -5.59
N ALA A 37 18.82 -5.69 -6.32
CA ALA A 37 19.94 -4.82 -5.95
C ALA A 37 19.69 -4.02 -4.66
N ILE A 38 18.47 -3.49 -4.49
CA ILE A 38 18.11 -2.75 -3.26
C ILE A 38 18.03 -3.70 -2.06
N GLN A 39 17.56 -4.92 -2.26
CA GLN A 39 17.51 -5.93 -1.20
C GLN A 39 18.90 -6.38 -0.76
N GLU A 40 19.83 -6.53 -1.69
CA GLU A 40 21.24 -6.81 -1.36
C GLU A 40 21.87 -5.67 -0.54
N PHE A 41 21.64 -4.41 -0.95
CA PHE A 41 22.09 -3.24 -0.22
C PHE A 41 21.53 -3.22 1.22
N ILE A 42 20.22 -3.42 1.37
CA ILE A 42 19.55 -3.42 2.70
C ILE A 42 20.09 -4.56 3.56
N ALA A 43 20.20 -5.77 3.01
CA ALA A 43 20.76 -6.92 3.75
C ALA A 43 22.18 -6.64 4.26
N GLY A 44 23.02 -5.98 3.46
CA GLY A 44 24.35 -5.52 3.87
C GLY A 44 24.28 -4.56 5.05
N ARG A 45 23.46 -3.52 4.96
CA ARG A 45 23.29 -2.50 6.02
C ARG A 45 22.78 -3.10 7.34
N LEU A 46 21.82 -4.01 7.28
CA LEU A 46 21.32 -4.68 8.49
C LEU A 46 22.37 -5.56 9.16
N LYS A 47 23.21 -6.26 8.37
CA LYS A 47 24.34 -7.05 8.90
C LYS A 47 25.37 -6.14 9.56
N GLU A 48 25.73 -5.01 8.94
CA GLU A 48 26.63 -4.00 9.52
C GLU A 48 26.11 -3.45 10.85
N MET A 49 24.78 -3.32 11.01
CA MET A 49 24.13 -2.93 12.25
C MET A 49 24.08 -4.05 13.30
N GLY A 50 24.53 -5.27 12.96
CA GLY A 50 24.57 -6.41 13.87
C GLY A 50 23.25 -7.16 14.04
N LEU A 51 22.29 -6.99 13.14
CA LEU A 51 21.07 -7.77 13.13
C LEU A 51 21.29 -9.16 12.53
N ALA A 52 20.53 -10.16 12.99
CA ALA A 52 20.37 -11.40 12.25
C ALA A 52 19.53 -11.11 11.00
N VAL A 53 20.00 -11.56 9.82
CA VAL A 53 19.35 -11.25 8.54
C VAL A 53 18.92 -12.54 7.87
N ASP A 54 17.63 -12.66 7.57
CA ASP A 54 17.05 -13.70 6.74
C ASP A 54 16.75 -13.13 5.35
N VAL A 55 17.27 -13.77 4.32
CA VAL A 55 17.07 -13.39 2.91
C VAL A 55 16.42 -14.58 2.21
N PHE A 56 15.24 -14.39 1.66
CA PHE A 56 14.49 -15.48 1.03
C PHE A 56 13.60 -15.00 -0.11
N GLU A 57 13.53 -15.76 -1.16
CA GLU A 57 12.58 -15.53 -2.24
C GLU A 57 11.18 -16.04 -1.86
N PRO A 58 10.10 -15.28 -2.14
CA PRO A 58 8.74 -15.76 -1.96
C PRO A 58 8.47 -17.03 -2.79
N ASP A 59 8.01 -18.09 -2.15
CA ASP A 59 7.66 -19.35 -2.84
C ASP A 59 6.31 -19.22 -3.55
N LEU A 60 6.33 -18.99 -4.86
CA LEU A 60 5.14 -18.82 -5.68
C LEU A 60 4.20 -20.04 -5.62
N ALA A 61 4.73 -21.26 -5.52
CA ALA A 61 3.91 -22.47 -5.42
C ALA A 61 3.17 -22.59 -4.09
N ALA A 62 3.81 -22.13 -3.01
CA ALA A 62 3.18 -22.04 -1.70
C ALA A 62 2.16 -20.88 -1.63
N LEU A 63 2.53 -19.71 -2.16
CA LEU A 63 1.67 -18.52 -2.21
C LEU A 63 0.35 -18.78 -2.95
N ARG A 64 0.37 -19.48 -4.09
CA ARG A 64 -0.83 -19.84 -4.88
C ARG A 64 -1.88 -20.63 -4.11
N LYS A 65 -1.51 -21.27 -3.02
CA LYS A 65 -2.45 -22.01 -2.15
C LYS A 65 -3.13 -21.12 -1.12
N HIS A 66 -2.65 -19.88 -0.95
CA HIS A 66 -3.20 -18.98 0.05
C HIS A 66 -4.36 -18.16 -0.53
N PRO A 67 -5.50 -18.01 0.20
CA PRO A 67 -6.67 -17.30 -0.31
C PRO A 67 -6.44 -15.81 -0.61
N ALA A 68 -5.43 -15.20 -0.01
CA ALA A 68 -5.07 -13.80 -0.22
C ALA A 68 -4.01 -13.60 -1.34
N PHE A 69 -3.61 -14.68 -2.01
CA PHE A 69 -2.66 -14.59 -3.12
C PHE A 69 -3.25 -13.80 -4.28
N VAL A 70 -2.44 -12.93 -4.85
CA VAL A 70 -2.75 -12.21 -6.09
C VAL A 70 -1.88 -12.79 -7.21
N GLU A 71 -2.49 -13.20 -8.32
CA GLU A 71 -1.74 -13.78 -9.45
C GLU A 71 -0.81 -12.73 -10.07
N VAL A 72 0.42 -13.13 -10.33
CA VAL A 72 1.48 -12.29 -10.88
C VAL A 72 2.02 -12.88 -12.17
N SER A 73 2.40 -12.01 -13.11
CA SER A 73 2.94 -12.43 -14.40
C SER A 73 4.41 -12.85 -14.34
N ARG A 74 5.13 -12.48 -13.27
CA ARG A 74 6.56 -12.77 -13.08
C ARG A 74 6.78 -13.39 -11.70
N GLY A 75 7.62 -14.42 -11.63
CA GLY A 75 8.02 -15.05 -10.36
C GLY A 75 8.99 -14.19 -9.54
N TYR A 76 9.48 -14.78 -8.44
CA TYR A 76 10.32 -14.09 -7.46
C TYR A 76 11.79 -14.47 -7.53
N GLU A 77 12.24 -15.15 -8.60
CA GLU A 77 13.64 -15.45 -8.80
C GLU A 77 14.47 -14.16 -8.87
N GLY A 78 15.52 -14.04 -8.05
CA GLY A 78 16.34 -12.84 -7.90
C GLY A 78 15.65 -11.67 -7.18
N ARG A 79 14.50 -11.89 -6.56
CA ARG A 79 13.67 -10.88 -5.88
C ARG A 79 13.38 -11.29 -4.42
N PRO A 80 14.41 -11.39 -3.56
CA PRO A 80 14.18 -11.84 -2.19
C PRO A 80 13.52 -10.77 -1.33
N ASN A 81 12.73 -11.21 -0.33
CA ASN A 81 12.49 -10.42 0.86
C ASN A 81 13.73 -10.41 1.75
N VAL A 82 13.92 -9.34 2.49
CA VAL A 82 14.94 -9.22 3.53
C VAL A 82 14.27 -8.95 4.87
N VAL A 83 14.61 -9.77 5.88
CA VAL A 83 14.08 -9.60 7.23
C VAL A 83 15.25 -9.47 8.22
N GLY A 84 15.33 -8.30 8.87
CA GLY A 84 16.28 -8.03 9.95
C GLY A 84 15.68 -8.35 11.31
N ILE A 85 16.41 -9.09 12.16
CA ILE A 85 15.90 -9.51 13.46
C ILE A 85 16.88 -9.11 14.56
N LEU A 86 16.39 -8.36 15.54
CA LEU A 86 17.09 -8.10 16.79
C LEU A 86 16.38 -8.84 17.93
N LYS A 87 17.06 -9.75 18.58
CA LYS A 87 16.54 -10.44 19.76
C LYS A 87 16.63 -9.56 20.99
N GLY A 88 15.49 -9.37 21.66
CA GLY A 88 15.39 -8.69 22.95
C GLY A 88 15.95 -9.53 24.10
N LYS A 89 16.14 -8.89 25.25
CA LYS A 89 16.63 -9.54 26.49
C LYS A 89 15.52 -10.15 27.34
N GLY A 90 14.27 -9.98 26.95
CA GLY A 90 13.07 -10.36 27.68
C GLY A 90 12.44 -9.21 28.47
N GLY A 91 11.16 -9.37 28.80
CA GLY A 91 10.40 -8.40 29.61
C GLY A 91 9.76 -7.25 28.84
N GLY A 92 9.95 -7.16 27.52
CA GLY A 92 9.29 -6.22 26.61
C GLY A 92 8.39 -6.95 25.59
N LYS A 93 7.52 -6.19 24.91
CA LYS A 93 6.71 -6.69 23.81
C LYS A 93 7.53 -6.66 22.51
N SER A 94 7.29 -7.60 21.63
CA SER A 94 7.87 -7.62 20.29
C SER A 94 7.21 -6.59 19.37
N LEU A 95 7.98 -6.03 18.41
CA LEU A 95 7.50 -5.06 17.43
C LEU A 95 7.98 -5.44 16.04
N LEU A 96 7.06 -5.43 15.08
CA LEU A 96 7.35 -5.67 13.67
C LEU A 96 7.22 -4.35 12.91
N PHE A 97 8.18 -4.08 12.05
CA PHE A 97 8.12 -3.04 11.04
C PHE A 97 8.05 -3.69 9.67
N ASN A 98 7.20 -3.15 8.82
CA ASN A 98 7.04 -3.62 7.45
C ASN A 98 7.13 -2.44 6.48
N GLY A 99 7.73 -2.68 5.32
CA GLY A 99 7.73 -1.75 4.22
C GLY A 99 8.24 -2.39 2.94
N HIS A 100 7.70 -1.92 1.80
CA HIS A 100 8.10 -2.42 0.49
C HIS A 100 9.27 -1.64 -0.10
N VAL A 101 10.09 -2.34 -0.89
CA VAL A 101 11.26 -1.75 -1.54
C VAL A 101 11.00 -1.42 -3.00
N ASP A 102 9.98 -2.03 -3.58
CA ASP A 102 9.62 -1.81 -4.97
C ASP A 102 8.91 -0.47 -5.17
N VAL A 103 8.95 -0.01 -6.41
CA VAL A 103 8.35 1.24 -6.85
C VAL A 103 7.74 1.06 -8.23
N ILE A 104 6.75 1.87 -8.59
CA ILE A 104 6.24 1.91 -9.96
C ILE A 104 7.29 2.47 -10.94
N PRO A 105 7.17 2.21 -12.26
CA PRO A 105 8.05 2.80 -13.27
C PRO A 105 8.11 4.32 -13.16
N ALA A 106 9.31 4.88 -13.35
CA ALA A 106 9.53 6.33 -13.29
C ALA A 106 8.90 7.11 -14.45
N GLY A 107 8.54 6.43 -15.54
CA GLY A 107 8.05 7.08 -16.76
C GLY A 107 9.15 7.75 -17.57
N ALA A 108 8.77 8.71 -18.40
CA ALA A 108 9.67 9.39 -19.31
C ALA A 108 10.63 10.34 -18.57
N PRO A 109 11.96 10.27 -18.81
CA PRO A 109 12.93 11.13 -18.11
C PRO A 109 12.67 12.62 -18.23
N GLU A 110 12.14 13.08 -19.35
CA GLU A 110 11.78 14.47 -19.61
C GLU A 110 10.62 15.00 -18.75
N SER A 111 9.90 14.12 -18.09
CA SER A 111 8.83 14.50 -17.14
C SER A 111 9.37 14.82 -15.74
N TRP A 112 10.69 14.69 -15.53
CA TRP A 112 11.33 14.91 -14.24
C TRP A 112 12.22 16.15 -14.26
N GLN A 113 12.05 17.05 -13.27
CA GLN A 113 12.95 18.19 -13.04
C GLN A 113 14.25 17.76 -12.37
N HIS A 114 14.15 16.84 -11.42
CA HIS A 114 15.26 16.10 -10.82
C HIS A 114 15.23 14.69 -11.36
N ALA A 115 16.36 14.15 -11.81
CA ALA A 115 16.37 12.79 -12.36
C ALA A 115 15.77 11.78 -11.37
N SER A 116 14.92 10.88 -11.85
CA SER A 116 14.09 10.00 -11.03
C SER A 116 14.86 9.11 -10.03
N TRP A 117 16.14 8.90 -10.27
CA TRP A 117 17.04 8.11 -9.40
C TRP A 117 18.20 8.94 -8.83
N SER A 118 18.09 10.27 -8.80
CA SER A 118 19.17 11.14 -8.31
C SER A 118 19.31 11.17 -6.79
N GLY A 119 18.18 11.14 -6.08
CA GLY A 119 18.17 11.45 -4.66
C GLY A 119 18.61 12.89 -4.37
N ASP A 120 18.34 13.83 -5.27
CA ASP A 120 18.72 15.24 -5.11
C ASP A 120 18.08 15.85 -3.87
N LEU A 121 18.87 16.57 -3.10
CA LEU A 121 18.41 17.36 -1.96
C LEU A 121 18.31 18.84 -2.39
N ALA A 122 17.11 19.36 -2.43
CA ALA A 122 16.83 20.76 -2.73
C ALA A 122 15.64 21.26 -1.89
N ASP A 123 15.69 22.48 -1.40
CA ASP A 123 14.61 23.14 -0.65
C ASP A 123 14.01 22.30 0.49
N GLY A 124 14.84 21.55 1.21
CA GLY A 124 14.41 20.66 2.30
C GLY A 124 13.65 19.41 1.85
N ARG A 125 13.76 19.05 0.57
CA ARG A 125 13.12 17.89 -0.06
C ARG A 125 14.15 16.98 -0.71
N ILE A 126 13.91 15.68 -0.64
CA ILE A 126 14.72 14.65 -1.32
C ILE A 126 13.88 14.13 -2.48
N TYR A 127 14.39 14.31 -3.71
CA TYR A 127 13.66 14.00 -4.94
C TYR A 127 14.04 12.64 -5.51
N GLY A 128 13.07 11.93 -6.04
CA GLY A 128 13.24 10.72 -6.80
C GLY A 128 12.07 9.75 -6.66
N ARG A 129 11.99 8.76 -7.56
CA ARG A 129 10.98 7.71 -7.53
C ARG A 129 11.13 6.87 -6.28
N GLY A 130 10.02 6.69 -5.54
CA GLY A 130 10.00 5.99 -4.27
C GLY A 130 10.42 6.86 -3.08
N ALA A 131 10.74 8.14 -3.27
CA ALA A 131 11.11 9.01 -2.17
C ALA A 131 10.01 9.10 -1.13
N ALA A 132 8.76 9.28 -1.56
CA ALA A 132 7.59 9.26 -0.68
C ALA A 132 7.09 7.83 -0.49
N ASP A 133 6.93 7.07 -1.56
CA ASP A 133 6.30 5.75 -1.59
C ASP A 133 7.31 4.64 -1.93
N MET A 134 7.89 3.93 -0.92
CA MET A 134 7.86 4.30 0.51
C MET A 134 9.28 4.30 1.13
N LYS A 135 10.32 4.62 0.31
CA LYS A 135 11.73 4.55 0.76
C LYS A 135 12.03 5.47 1.93
N ALA A 136 11.31 6.60 2.09
CA ALA A 136 11.43 7.43 3.29
C ALA A 136 10.96 6.70 4.56
N GLY A 137 9.94 5.87 4.46
CA GLY A 137 9.50 4.99 5.55
C GLY A 137 10.53 3.93 5.89
N LEU A 138 11.14 3.30 4.86
CA LEU A 138 12.25 2.36 5.04
C LEU A 138 13.44 3.02 5.72
N ALA A 139 13.78 4.24 5.32
CA ALA A 139 14.86 5.01 5.94
C ALA A 139 14.52 5.34 7.41
N ALA A 140 13.29 5.77 7.69
CA ALA A 140 12.88 6.11 9.05
C ALA A 140 12.95 4.91 10.01
N MET A 141 12.44 3.73 9.62
CA MET A 141 12.47 2.53 10.48
C MET A 141 13.90 2.01 10.67
N THR A 142 14.72 2.00 9.61
CA THR A 142 16.12 1.54 9.67
C THR A 142 16.95 2.45 10.56
N MET A 143 16.86 3.76 10.36
CA MET A 143 17.67 4.73 11.08
C MET A 143 17.19 4.96 12.53
N ALA A 144 15.90 4.73 12.83
CA ALA A 144 15.41 4.66 14.19
C ALA A 144 16.05 3.49 14.96
N MET A 145 16.13 2.32 14.31
CA MET A 145 16.81 1.16 14.90
C MET A 145 18.31 1.41 15.07
N LYS A 146 18.97 2.00 14.07
CA LYS A 146 20.38 2.37 14.14
C LYS A 146 20.66 3.34 15.30
N ALA A 147 19.83 4.36 15.47
CA ALA A 147 19.97 5.32 16.57
C ALA A 147 19.91 4.66 17.96
N ILE A 148 19.04 3.66 18.13
CA ILE A 148 18.92 2.88 19.37
C ILE A 148 20.18 2.05 19.60
N LEU A 149 20.66 1.35 18.59
CA LEU A 149 21.85 0.50 18.68
C LEU A 149 23.12 1.32 18.97
N ASP A 150 23.35 2.40 18.22
CA ASP A 150 24.51 3.27 18.38
C ASP A 150 24.49 4.03 19.72
N SER A 151 23.30 4.23 20.32
CA SER A 151 23.17 4.75 21.68
C SER A 151 23.47 3.71 22.77
N GLY A 152 23.84 2.48 22.41
CA GLY A 152 24.16 1.41 23.33
C GLY A 152 22.97 0.85 24.10
N ILE A 153 21.74 1.13 23.64
CA ILE A 153 20.51 0.66 24.30
C ILE A 153 20.22 -0.78 23.90
N ARG A 154 19.85 -1.59 24.91
CA ARG A 154 19.37 -2.95 24.72
C ARG A 154 17.86 -2.98 24.97
N LEU A 155 17.13 -3.67 24.12
CA LEU A 155 15.67 -3.78 24.18
C LEU A 155 15.25 -5.03 24.93
N GLY A 156 14.12 -4.95 25.64
CA GLY A 156 13.48 -6.10 26.26
C GLY A 156 12.73 -6.96 25.24
N GLY A 157 12.01 -6.36 24.30
CA GLY A 157 11.26 -7.06 23.25
C GLY A 157 12.07 -7.26 21.96
N ASP A 158 11.68 -8.27 21.17
CA ASP A 158 12.26 -8.54 19.86
C ASP A 158 11.82 -7.45 18.85
N ILE A 159 12.71 -7.13 17.88
CA ILE A 159 12.38 -6.30 16.71
C ILE A 159 12.51 -7.14 15.45
N ILE A 160 11.54 -6.98 14.55
CA ILE A 160 11.52 -7.56 13.21
C ILE A 160 11.36 -6.41 12.22
N LEU A 161 12.28 -6.29 11.26
CA LEU A 161 12.24 -5.31 10.18
C LEU A 161 12.06 -6.05 8.86
N GLU A 162 10.89 -5.94 8.24
CA GLU A 162 10.57 -6.57 6.96
C GLU A 162 10.74 -5.57 5.82
N TYR A 163 11.55 -5.92 4.84
CA TYR A 163 11.72 -5.21 3.57
C TYR A 163 11.19 -6.14 2.49
N THR A 164 10.02 -5.84 1.97
CA THR A 164 9.25 -6.74 1.10
C THR A 164 9.28 -6.29 -0.35
N VAL A 165 9.08 -7.23 -1.26
CA VAL A 165 8.96 -6.99 -2.70
C VAL A 165 7.51 -7.03 -3.13
N ASP A 166 7.19 -6.44 -4.31
CA ASP A 166 5.93 -6.64 -5.05
C ASP A 166 4.68 -6.10 -4.34
N GLU A 167 4.79 -5.05 -3.52
CA GLU A 167 3.62 -4.38 -2.93
C GLU A 167 2.76 -3.71 -3.99
N GLU A 168 3.39 -2.98 -4.90
CA GLU A 168 2.77 -2.15 -5.93
C GLU A 168 1.88 -2.94 -6.93
N LEU A 169 2.07 -4.25 -7.02
CA LEU A 169 1.26 -5.11 -7.89
C LEU A 169 0.43 -6.15 -7.14
N SER A 170 0.88 -6.64 -5.98
CA SER A 170 0.21 -7.77 -5.34
C SER A 170 0.23 -7.78 -3.81
N GLY A 171 1.33 -7.38 -3.19
CA GLY A 171 1.62 -7.56 -1.77
C GLY A 171 2.04 -8.98 -1.39
N ASN A 172 2.32 -9.84 -2.36
CA ASN A 172 2.71 -11.23 -2.10
C ASN A 172 4.03 -11.35 -1.32
N GLY A 173 4.91 -10.32 -1.39
CA GLY A 173 6.11 -10.25 -0.56
C GLY A 173 5.80 -10.26 0.93
N THR A 174 4.92 -9.39 1.37
CA THR A 174 4.44 -9.36 2.77
C THR A 174 3.66 -10.63 3.13
N LEU A 175 2.84 -11.15 2.22
CA LEU A 175 2.16 -12.43 2.42
C LEU A 175 3.16 -13.57 2.67
N ALA A 176 4.29 -13.59 1.94
CA ALA A 176 5.34 -14.58 2.13
C ALA A 176 6.00 -14.47 3.52
N CYS A 177 6.22 -13.25 4.04
CA CYS A 177 6.69 -13.04 5.41
C CYS A 177 5.71 -13.62 6.44
N VAL A 178 4.43 -13.34 6.29
CA VAL A 178 3.36 -13.88 7.15
C VAL A 178 3.31 -15.40 7.09
N MET A 179 3.37 -15.99 5.88
CA MET A 179 3.39 -17.46 5.70
C MET A 179 4.63 -18.11 6.28
N LYS A 180 5.77 -17.41 6.31
CA LYS A 180 7.00 -17.87 6.95
C LYS A 180 6.94 -17.80 8.49
N GLY A 181 5.91 -17.13 9.03
CA GLY A 181 5.61 -17.09 10.45
C GLY A 181 6.17 -15.90 11.22
N TYR A 182 6.62 -14.85 10.52
CA TYR A 182 6.99 -13.58 11.16
C TYR A 182 5.76 -12.94 11.80
N LYS A 183 5.85 -12.65 13.08
CA LYS A 183 4.77 -12.05 13.89
C LYS A 183 5.31 -11.33 15.10
N ALA A 184 4.55 -10.39 15.64
CA ALA A 184 4.89 -9.62 16.84
C ALA A 184 3.63 -9.23 17.62
N ASP A 185 3.83 -8.71 18.84
CA ASP A 185 2.74 -8.19 19.69
C ASP A 185 2.10 -6.91 19.14
N GLY A 186 2.77 -6.24 18.19
CA GLY A 186 2.30 -5.08 17.43
C GLY A 186 3.15 -4.84 16.20
N GLY A 187 2.60 -4.12 15.23
CA GLY A 187 3.30 -3.78 13.98
C GLY A 187 3.10 -2.33 13.57
N ILE A 188 4.09 -1.80 12.84
CA ILE A 188 4.01 -0.51 12.14
C ILE A 188 4.42 -0.76 10.68
N CYS A 189 3.49 -0.57 9.75
CA CYS A 189 3.80 -0.48 8.34
C CYS A 189 4.24 0.96 8.06
N CYS A 190 5.50 1.14 7.66
CA CYS A 190 6.11 2.47 7.49
C CYS A 190 5.75 3.15 6.18
N GLU A 191 4.57 2.87 5.67
CA GLU A 191 3.99 3.40 4.46
C GLU A 191 3.72 4.90 4.51
N THR A 192 3.70 5.53 3.33
CA THR A 192 3.35 6.94 3.14
C THR A 192 2.01 7.26 3.80
N SER A 193 2.00 8.16 4.77
CA SER A 193 0.79 8.51 5.50
C SER A 193 0.58 10.02 5.71
N SER A 194 1.44 10.88 5.16
CA SER A 194 1.48 12.31 5.49
C SER A 194 1.56 12.55 7.01
N MET A 195 2.34 11.70 7.71
CA MET A 195 2.48 11.69 9.17
C MET A 195 1.16 11.43 9.93
N ARG A 196 0.13 10.86 9.28
CA ARG A 196 -1.11 10.44 9.95
C ARG A 196 -0.94 9.05 10.55
N VAL A 197 -1.65 8.79 11.63
CA VAL A 197 -1.75 7.43 12.21
C VAL A 197 -2.96 6.75 11.59
N GLN A 198 -2.73 5.67 10.81
CA GLN A 198 -3.76 5.03 10.01
C GLN A 198 -3.94 3.56 10.44
N PRO A 199 -4.88 3.29 11.36
CA PRO A 199 -5.13 1.92 11.85
C PRO A 199 -5.90 1.04 10.87
N GLY A 200 -6.25 1.54 9.69
CA GLY A 200 -6.97 0.77 8.67
C GLY A 200 -6.71 1.24 7.26
N SER A 201 -6.92 0.35 6.31
CA SER A 201 -6.86 0.57 4.86
C SER A 201 -8.10 0.01 4.19
N ILE A 202 -8.49 0.62 3.06
CA ILE A 202 -9.57 0.11 2.22
C ILE A 202 -9.16 -1.17 1.51
N GLY A 203 -10.16 -1.93 1.06
CA GLY A 203 -9.99 -3.00 0.07
C GLY A 203 -10.09 -2.47 -1.35
N ARG A 204 -9.62 -3.26 -2.31
CA ARG A 204 -9.67 -2.93 -3.74
C ARG A 204 -10.07 -4.16 -4.54
N ILE A 205 -11.01 -4.01 -5.46
CA ILE A 205 -11.53 -5.08 -6.29
C ILE A 205 -11.54 -4.60 -7.74
N TRP A 206 -10.78 -5.26 -8.61
CA TRP A 206 -10.87 -5.02 -10.04
C TRP A 206 -11.96 -5.86 -10.67
N PHE A 207 -12.60 -5.32 -11.69
CA PHE A 207 -13.64 -6.00 -12.45
C PHE A 207 -13.55 -5.74 -13.95
N GLU A 208 -14.04 -6.69 -14.72
CA GLU A 208 -14.34 -6.55 -16.13
C GLU A 208 -15.82 -6.79 -16.37
N ILE A 209 -16.43 -6.01 -17.28
CA ILE A 209 -17.83 -6.16 -17.68
C ILE A 209 -17.88 -6.30 -19.19
N LYS A 210 -18.35 -7.45 -19.66
CA LYS A 210 -18.59 -7.70 -21.09
C LYS A 210 -20.04 -7.38 -21.42
N VAL A 211 -20.25 -6.51 -22.39
CA VAL A 211 -21.56 -6.03 -22.83
C VAL A 211 -21.76 -6.46 -24.29
N LYS A 212 -22.84 -7.19 -24.55
CA LYS A 212 -23.17 -7.66 -25.90
C LYS A 212 -23.96 -6.61 -26.67
N GLY A 213 -23.68 -6.50 -27.95
CA GLY A 213 -24.45 -5.82 -28.97
C GLY A 213 -24.80 -6.76 -30.12
N LYS A 214 -25.11 -6.19 -31.26
CA LYS A 214 -25.34 -6.90 -32.51
C LYS A 214 -24.77 -6.08 -33.65
N ALA A 215 -23.77 -6.63 -34.34
CA ALA A 215 -23.13 -5.91 -35.44
C ALA A 215 -24.11 -5.59 -36.59
N ALA A 216 -24.01 -4.42 -37.16
CA ALA A 216 -24.70 -4.03 -38.38
C ALA A 216 -23.95 -2.92 -39.09
N GLY A 217 -23.88 -2.97 -40.41
CA GLY A 217 -23.35 -1.87 -41.21
C GLY A 217 -24.28 -0.64 -41.21
N ILE A 218 -23.71 0.54 -41.46
CA ILE A 218 -24.42 1.83 -41.39
C ILE A 218 -25.71 1.86 -42.25
N GLN A 219 -25.74 1.16 -43.38
CA GLN A 219 -26.90 1.12 -44.28
C GLN A 219 -28.07 0.32 -43.72
N ARG A 220 -27.81 -0.61 -42.76
CA ARG A 220 -28.82 -1.47 -42.13
C ARG A 220 -28.74 -1.42 -40.61
N ARG A 221 -28.32 -0.28 -40.06
CA ARG A 221 -28.10 -0.05 -38.59
C ARG A 221 -29.32 -0.41 -37.73
N TRP A 222 -30.55 -0.34 -38.28
CA TRP A 222 -31.79 -0.70 -37.58
C TRP A 222 -31.93 -2.20 -37.29
N GLU A 223 -31.08 -3.07 -37.94
CA GLU A 223 -31.04 -4.49 -37.66
C GLU A 223 -30.01 -4.86 -36.58
N GLY A 224 -29.17 -3.89 -36.20
CA GLY A 224 -28.15 -4.08 -35.19
C GLY A 224 -28.49 -3.47 -33.84
N VAL A 225 -27.61 -3.71 -32.87
CA VAL A 225 -27.63 -3.09 -31.55
C VAL A 225 -26.22 -2.64 -31.23
N ASN A 226 -26.05 -1.33 -31.09
CA ASN A 226 -24.75 -0.74 -30.86
C ASN A 226 -24.23 -1.07 -29.45
N ALA A 227 -23.17 -1.84 -29.34
CA ALA A 227 -22.55 -2.19 -28.05
C ALA A 227 -21.98 -0.97 -27.32
N ILE A 228 -21.60 0.11 -28.03
CA ILE A 228 -21.14 1.36 -27.42
C ILE A 228 -22.27 1.98 -26.59
N ASP A 229 -23.50 2.09 -27.13
CA ASP A 229 -24.62 2.67 -26.41
C ASP A 229 -24.98 1.82 -25.19
N LYS A 230 -24.90 0.49 -25.31
CA LYS A 230 -25.15 -0.44 -24.21
C LYS A 230 -24.07 -0.37 -23.14
N GLY A 231 -22.79 -0.30 -23.55
CA GLY A 231 -21.65 -0.09 -22.66
C GLY A 231 -21.72 1.22 -21.88
N TYR A 232 -22.11 2.31 -22.55
CA TYR A 232 -22.32 3.61 -21.88
C TYR A 232 -23.37 3.53 -20.77
N ARG A 233 -24.49 2.84 -21.05
CA ARG A 233 -25.55 2.64 -20.05
C ARG A 233 -25.05 1.82 -18.84
N VAL A 234 -24.24 0.80 -19.06
CA VAL A 234 -23.61 0.02 -17.99
C VAL A 234 -22.63 0.87 -17.19
N THR A 235 -21.83 1.73 -17.85
CA THR A 235 -20.93 2.68 -17.17
C THR A 235 -21.68 3.63 -16.23
N GLN A 236 -22.86 4.11 -16.65
CA GLN A 236 -23.73 4.92 -15.78
C GLN A 236 -24.22 4.12 -14.58
N ALA A 237 -24.59 2.84 -14.76
CA ALA A 237 -24.99 1.97 -13.65
C ALA A 237 -23.86 1.75 -12.65
N VAL A 238 -22.60 1.65 -13.08
CA VAL A 238 -21.42 1.61 -12.20
C VAL A 238 -21.33 2.88 -11.35
N ALA A 239 -21.44 4.05 -11.96
CA ALA A 239 -21.44 5.32 -11.24
C ALA A 239 -22.62 5.47 -10.27
N ASP A 240 -23.79 4.91 -10.62
CA ASP A 240 -24.96 4.87 -9.73
C ASP A 240 -24.70 3.99 -8.50
N PHE A 241 -24.00 2.87 -8.66
CA PHE A 241 -23.63 1.99 -7.55
C PHE A 241 -22.79 2.73 -6.52
N GLU A 242 -21.77 3.48 -6.98
CA GLU A 242 -20.98 4.35 -6.07
C GLU A 242 -21.88 5.33 -5.33
N ARG A 243 -22.75 6.07 -6.05
CA ARG A 243 -23.64 7.06 -5.44
C ARG A 243 -24.55 6.47 -4.35
N VAL A 244 -25.09 5.27 -4.61
CA VAL A 244 -25.93 4.57 -3.63
C VAL A 244 -25.12 4.17 -2.40
N ARG A 245 -23.88 3.65 -2.58
CA ARG A 245 -23.03 3.28 -1.45
C ARG A 245 -22.59 4.51 -0.65
N VAL A 246 -22.21 5.61 -1.30
CA VAL A 246 -21.89 6.88 -0.64
C VAL A 246 -23.05 7.39 0.21
N GLY A 247 -24.28 7.25 -0.27
CA GLY A 247 -25.49 7.71 0.46
C GLY A 247 -25.85 6.89 1.70
N ARG A 248 -25.30 5.68 1.86
CA ARG A 248 -25.67 4.77 2.97
C ARG A 248 -24.54 4.40 3.91
N LEU A 249 -23.28 4.53 3.45
CA LEU A 249 -22.13 4.13 4.24
C LEU A 249 -21.55 5.30 5.02
N SER A 250 -21.12 5.01 6.23
CA SER A 250 -20.30 5.87 7.06
C SER A 250 -19.28 5.03 7.80
N HIS A 251 -18.08 5.57 8.01
CA HIS A 251 -17.04 4.85 8.74
C HIS A 251 -16.16 5.85 9.53
N PRO A 252 -15.88 5.60 10.82
CA PRO A 252 -15.18 6.57 11.68
C PRO A 252 -13.80 6.93 11.19
N LEU A 253 -13.10 6.02 10.50
CA LEU A 253 -11.78 6.29 9.91
C LEU A 253 -11.84 7.06 8.59
N TYR A 254 -13.02 7.20 7.98
CA TYR A 254 -13.22 7.87 6.69
C TYR A 254 -14.35 8.89 6.80
N PRO A 255 -14.10 10.09 7.37
CA PRO A 255 -15.14 11.14 7.53
C PRO A 255 -15.75 11.57 6.19
N ASP A 256 -14.96 11.64 5.13
CA ASP A 256 -15.42 11.71 3.76
C ASP A 256 -15.38 10.33 3.11
N ILE A 257 -16.50 9.63 3.12
CA ILE A 257 -16.60 8.27 2.62
C ILE A 257 -16.36 8.18 1.09
N ARG A 258 -16.50 9.29 0.35
CA ARG A 258 -16.33 9.31 -1.11
C ARG A 258 -14.92 8.91 -1.54
N GLY A 259 -13.89 9.36 -0.80
CA GLY A 259 -12.51 8.96 -1.06
C GLY A 259 -12.25 7.47 -0.77
N ALA A 260 -13.02 6.88 0.15
CA ALA A 260 -12.80 5.51 0.61
C ALA A 260 -13.49 4.43 -0.23
N ILE A 261 -14.57 4.75 -0.95
CA ILE A 261 -15.37 3.77 -1.70
C ILE A 261 -15.55 4.10 -3.18
N PRO A 262 -14.52 4.58 -3.89
CA PRO A 262 -14.67 4.84 -5.32
C PRO A 262 -15.08 3.56 -6.07
N CYS A 263 -15.95 3.73 -7.08
CA CYS A 263 -16.33 2.67 -8.01
C CYS A 263 -16.43 3.26 -9.41
N MET A 264 -15.50 2.90 -10.29
CA MET A 264 -15.38 3.57 -11.59
C MET A 264 -14.98 2.61 -12.71
N VAL A 265 -15.33 2.99 -13.94
CA VAL A 265 -14.79 2.41 -15.17
C VAL A 265 -13.61 3.26 -15.62
N GLY A 266 -12.42 2.64 -15.72
CA GLY A 266 -11.21 3.30 -16.20
C GLY A 266 -10.86 2.99 -17.65
N VAL A 267 -11.40 1.88 -18.20
CA VAL A 267 -11.18 1.46 -19.59
C VAL A 267 -12.52 1.13 -20.25
N PHE A 268 -12.71 1.64 -21.45
CA PHE A 268 -13.87 1.38 -22.30
C PHE A 268 -13.38 1.03 -23.71
N GLU A 269 -13.51 -0.24 -24.10
CA GLU A 269 -13.06 -0.75 -25.40
C GLU A 269 -14.26 -1.25 -26.21
N SER A 270 -14.49 -0.66 -27.40
CA SER A 270 -15.55 -1.12 -28.31
C SER A 270 -15.32 -0.62 -29.72
N GLY A 271 -15.64 -1.46 -30.69
CA GLY A 271 -15.61 -1.13 -32.10
C GLY A 271 -14.21 -1.10 -32.73
N SER A 272 -14.17 -1.37 -34.02
CA SER A 272 -12.94 -1.38 -34.82
C SER A 272 -13.11 -0.68 -36.18
N TYR A 273 -14.34 -0.34 -36.55
CA TYR A 273 -14.64 0.24 -37.86
C TYR A 273 -15.70 1.35 -37.76
N HIS A 274 -15.44 2.49 -38.42
CA HIS A 274 -16.23 3.72 -38.30
C HIS A 274 -17.68 3.61 -38.82
N SER A 275 -17.97 2.69 -39.74
CA SER A 275 -19.27 2.60 -40.42
C SER A 275 -20.02 1.30 -40.06
N ALA A 276 -19.79 0.76 -38.85
CA ALA A 276 -20.52 -0.40 -38.34
C ALA A 276 -20.74 -0.29 -36.84
N PHE A 277 -21.89 -0.80 -36.37
CA PHE A 277 -22.10 -1.03 -34.94
C PHE A 277 -21.25 -2.19 -34.46
N PRO A 278 -20.51 -2.05 -33.37
CA PRO A 278 -19.84 -3.18 -32.73
C PRO A 278 -20.84 -4.12 -32.04
N ASP A 279 -20.50 -5.39 -31.99
CA ASP A 279 -21.26 -6.43 -31.32
C ASP A 279 -20.85 -6.69 -29.86
N SER A 280 -19.79 -5.99 -29.43
CA SER A 280 -19.24 -6.15 -28.08
C SER A 280 -18.62 -4.87 -27.56
N CYS A 281 -18.69 -4.72 -26.23
CA CYS A 281 -17.97 -3.69 -25.47
C CYS A 281 -17.36 -4.35 -24.23
N LEU A 282 -16.11 -4.00 -23.91
CA LEU A 282 -15.41 -4.40 -22.71
C LEU A 282 -15.16 -3.16 -21.83
N LEU A 283 -15.65 -3.21 -20.62
CA LEU A 283 -15.38 -2.23 -19.57
C LEU A 283 -14.46 -2.83 -18.54
N LYS A 284 -13.40 -2.10 -18.11
CA LYS A 284 -12.56 -2.51 -16.99
C LYS A 284 -12.60 -1.41 -15.94
N GLY A 285 -12.73 -1.81 -14.70
CA GLY A 285 -12.87 -0.86 -13.60
C GLY A 285 -12.40 -1.39 -12.27
N SER A 286 -12.53 -0.55 -11.28
CA SER A 286 -12.24 -0.92 -9.90
C SER A 286 -13.28 -0.34 -8.94
N MET A 287 -13.48 -1.05 -7.83
CA MET A 287 -14.27 -0.58 -6.70
C MET A 287 -13.52 -0.80 -5.40
N ALA A 288 -13.86 -0.05 -4.36
CA ALA A 288 -13.28 -0.20 -3.04
C ALA A 288 -14.31 -0.65 -2.00
N THR A 289 -13.80 -1.25 -0.92
CA THR A 289 -14.55 -1.64 0.27
C THR A 289 -13.89 -1.05 1.51
N VAL A 290 -14.67 -0.73 2.53
CA VAL A 290 -14.14 -0.24 3.82
C VAL A 290 -14.09 -1.36 4.86
N PRO A 291 -13.25 -1.24 5.91
CA PRO A 291 -13.26 -2.19 7.01
C PRO A 291 -14.66 -2.40 7.57
N GLY A 292 -15.01 -3.66 7.81
CA GLY A 292 -16.37 -4.08 8.24
C GLY A 292 -17.28 -4.53 7.09
N GLU A 293 -16.95 -4.22 5.83
CA GLU A 293 -17.66 -4.82 4.69
C GLU A 293 -17.07 -6.20 4.35
N ASP A 294 -17.94 -7.13 3.95
CA ASP A 294 -17.52 -8.40 3.32
C ASP A 294 -17.41 -8.22 1.82
N SER A 295 -16.20 -8.37 1.30
CA SER A 295 -15.93 -8.17 -0.13
C SER A 295 -16.75 -9.08 -1.04
N THR A 296 -17.09 -10.29 -0.59
CA THR A 296 -17.93 -11.22 -1.36
C THR A 296 -19.36 -10.70 -1.48
N SER A 297 -19.91 -10.20 -0.38
CA SER A 297 -21.24 -9.57 -0.37
C SER A 297 -21.30 -8.33 -1.26
N VAL A 298 -20.27 -7.48 -1.23
CA VAL A 298 -20.19 -6.30 -2.10
C VAL A 298 -20.08 -6.67 -3.58
N LYS A 299 -19.30 -7.72 -3.92
CA LYS A 299 -19.24 -8.26 -5.30
C LYS A 299 -20.61 -8.72 -5.79
N ASN A 300 -21.33 -9.48 -4.98
CA ASN A 300 -22.66 -9.98 -5.33
C ASN A 300 -23.69 -8.84 -5.48
N GLU A 301 -23.65 -7.87 -4.57
CA GLU A 301 -24.48 -6.67 -4.65
C GLU A 301 -24.20 -5.87 -5.93
N PHE A 302 -22.94 -5.69 -6.29
CA PHE A 302 -22.54 -4.98 -7.51
C PHE A 302 -23.11 -5.65 -8.76
N VAL A 303 -22.98 -6.98 -8.89
CA VAL A 303 -23.53 -7.73 -10.03
C VAL A 303 -25.03 -7.57 -10.15
N GLU A 304 -25.73 -7.75 -9.03
CA GLU A 304 -27.20 -7.65 -9.01
C GLU A 304 -27.68 -6.21 -9.28
N PHE A 305 -26.98 -5.20 -8.71
CA PHE A 305 -27.29 -3.80 -8.96
C PHE A 305 -27.15 -3.43 -10.45
N ILE A 306 -26.04 -3.82 -11.09
CA ILE A 306 -25.85 -3.58 -12.53
C ILE A 306 -26.97 -4.23 -13.32
N ARG A 307 -27.30 -5.50 -13.04
CA ARG A 307 -28.38 -6.23 -13.72
C ARG A 307 -29.73 -5.52 -13.60
N GLN A 308 -30.09 -5.08 -12.39
CA GLN A 308 -31.34 -4.40 -12.14
C GLN A 308 -31.42 -3.03 -12.81
N LYS A 309 -30.31 -2.27 -12.78
CA LYS A 309 -30.25 -0.91 -13.34
C LYS A 309 -30.41 -0.87 -14.87
N VAL A 310 -30.03 -1.93 -15.55
CA VAL A 310 -30.15 -1.99 -17.01
C VAL A 310 -31.33 -2.82 -17.51
N ALA A 311 -32.16 -3.36 -16.61
CA ALA A 311 -33.27 -4.25 -16.93
C ALA A 311 -34.43 -3.59 -17.69
N ASP A 312 -34.53 -2.27 -17.68
CA ASP A 312 -35.48 -1.50 -18.49
C ASP A 312 -35.07 -1.36 -19.97
N ASP A 313 -33.82 -1.67 -20.31
CA ASP A 313 -33.35 -1.78 -21.69
C ASP A 313 -33.75 -3.16 -22.26
N PRO A 314 -34.59 -3.24 -23.33
CA PRO A 314 -35.05 -4.52 -23.86
C PRO A 314 -33.94 -5.46 -24.27
N TRP A 315 -32.82 -4.94 -24.82
CA TRP A 315 -31.69 -5.76 -25.23
C TRP A 315 -30.90 -6.29 -24.04
N LEU A 316 -30.54 -5.41 -23.08
CA LEU A 316 -29.76 -5.80 -21.90
C LEU A 316 -30.54 -6.68 -20.95
N LYS A 317 -31.87 -6.64 -20.95
CA LYS A 317 -32.71 -7.57 -20.22
C LYS A 317 -32.53 -9.01 -20.69
N ASP A 318 -32.48 -9.21 -22.04
CA ASP A 318 -32.32 -10.54 -22.64
C ASP A 318 -30.84 -10.95 -22.79
N HIS A 319 -29.92 -9.96 -22.75
CA HIS A 319 -28.47 -10.13 -22.84
C HIS A 319 -27.79 -9.36 -21.71
N PRO A 320 -27.95 -9.81 -20.44
CA PRO A 320 -27.40 -9.11 -19.29
C PRO A 320 -25.88 -8.98 -19.37
N PRO A 321 -25.31 -7.88 -18.86
CA PRO A 321 -23.86 -7.72 -18.78
C PRO A 321 -23.22 -8.85 -17.96
N GLU A 322 -22.10 -9.39 -18.46
CA GLU A 322 -21.31 -10.40 -17.77
C GLU A 322 -20.22 -9.71 -16.96
N VAL A 323 -20.31 -9.78 -15.63
CA VAL A 323 -19.33 -9.21 -14.70
C VAL A 323 -18.37 -10.28 -14.23
N VAL A 324 -17.08 -10.04 -14.38
CA VAL A 324 -16.01 -10.92 -13.90
C VAL A 324 -15.08 -10.10 -12.98
N PHE A 325 -14.74 -10.66 -11.82
CA PHE A 325 -13.74 -10.10 -10.94
C PHE A 325 -12.40 -10.77 -11.21
N THR A 326 -11.43 -9.98 -11.64
CA THR A 326 -10.12 -10.49 -12.10
C THR A 326 -9.03 -9.46 -11.81
N GLY A 327 -7.77 -9.91 -11.79
CA GLY A 327 -6.63 -9.06 -11.52
C GLY A 327 -6.47 -8.75 -10.03
N TYR A 328 -6.24 -7.46 -9.70
CA TYR A 328 -5.94 -7.05 -8.33
C TYR A 328 -7.13 -7.19 -7.39
N PHE A 329 -6.86 -7.82 -6.24
CA PHE A 329 -7.80 -7.96 -5.14
C PHE A 329 -7.10 -7.74 -3.81
N ALA A 330 -7.64 -6.84 -3.00
CA ALA A 330 -7.21 -6.62 -1.63
C ALA A 330 -8.42 -6.52 -0.71
N GLU A 331 -8.39 -7.28 0.39
CA GLU A 331 -9.39 -7.14 1.45
C GLU A 331 -9.16 -5.85 2.24
N PRO A 332 -10.21 -5.19 2.71
CA PRO A 332 -10.07 -4.10 3.67
C PRO A 332 -9.56 -4.64 5.01
N SER A 333 -8.84 -3.81 5.74
CA SER A 333 -8.30 -4.20 7.04
C SER A 333 -8.29 -3.03 8.01
N ALA A 334 -8.62 -3.27 9.27
CA ALA A 334 -8.42 -2.30 10.34
C ALA A 334 -8.21 -3.00 11.68
N ILE A 335 -7.48 -2.32 12.56
CA ILE A 335 -7.45 -2.57 13.99
C ILE A 335 -8.18 -1.43 14.72
N PRO A 336 -8.71 -1.66 15.92
CA PRO A 336 -9.33 -0.59 16.71
C PRO A 336 -8.36 0.58 16.95
N ALA A 337 -8.86 1.82 16.85
CA ALA A 337 -8.04 3.01 17.09
C ALA A 337 -7.48 3.10 18.54
N ASP A 338 -8.12 2.42 19.47
CA ASP A 338 -7.68 2.28 20.87
C ASP A 338 -6.73 1.10 21.09
N SER A 339 -6.34 0.37 20.05
CA SER A 339 -5.36 -0.72 20.14
C SER A 339 -4.06 -0.23 20.79
N PRO A 340 -3.42 -1.06 21.63
CA PRO A 340 -2.23 -0.66 22.38
C PRO A 340 -1.10 -0.07 21.52
N ILE A 341 -0.87 -0.64 20.32
CA ILE A 341 0.18 -0.14 19.40
C ILE A 341 -0.18 1.25 18.82
N VAL A 342 -1.45 1.47 18.46
CA VAL A 342 -1.94 2.76 17.97
C VAL A 342 -1.75 3.82 19.06
N GLN A 343 -2.17 3.51 20.28
CA GLN A 343 -2.06 4.43 21.41
C GLN A 343 -0.60 4.73 21.81
N ALA A 344 0.29 3.73 21.74
CA ALA A 344 1.71 3.95 21.96
C ALA A 344 2.32 4.91 20.93
N LEU A 345 1.99 4.71 19.66
CA LEU A 345 2.43 5.58 18.55
C LEU A 345 1.87 7.01 18.70
N CYS A 346 0.57 7.17 19.00
CA CYS A 346 -0.05 8.48 19.21
C CYS A 346 0.60 9.25 20.35
N ARG A 347 0.88 8.61 21.49
CA ARG A 347 1.59 9.27 22.59
C ARG A 347 2.95 9.79 22.16
N LYS A 348 3.73 8.99 21.41
CA LYS A 348 5.06 9.42 20.96
C LYS A 348 4.99 10.47 19.89
N PHE A 349 3.99 10.41 19.04
CA PHE A 349 3.71 11.49 18.09
C PHE A 349 3.47 12.81 18.84
N THR A 350 2.56 12.81 19.82
CA THR A 350 2.22 14.01 20.61
C THR A 350 3.43 14.55 21.37
N GLU A 351 4.23 13.67 21.99
CA GLU A 351 5.47 14.07 22.71
C GLU A 351 6.49 14.74 21.78
N ILE A 352 6.65 14.26 20.55
CA ILE A 352 7.65 14.78 19.60
C ILE A 352 7.13 16.00 18.83
N MET A 353 5.87 15.96 18.38
CA MET A 353 5.30 17.00 17.50
C MET A 353 4.63 18.14 18.27
N GLY A 354 4.37 17.99 19.57
CA GLY A 354 3.64 18.97 20.39
C GLY A 354 2.16 19.12 20.02
N LYS A 355 1.59 18.20 19.25
CA LYS A 355 0.19 18.18 18.82
C LYS A 355 -0.30 16.76 18.67
N GLU A 356 -1.60 16.55 18.79
CA GLU A 356 -2.22 15.22 18.55
C GLU A 356 -2.10 14.82 17.08
N PRO A 357 -1.87 13.50 16.78
CA PRO A 357 -1.90 13.00 15.43
C PRO A 357 -3.33 13.01 14.86
N VAL A 358 -3.44 13.15 13.54
CA VAL A 358 -4.69 12.85 12.84
C VAL A 358 -4.80 11.33 12.71
N ILE A 359 -5.85 10.76 13.29
CA ILE A 359 -6.20 9.34 13.10
C ILE A 359 -7.21 9.25 11.96
N SER A 360 -6.89 8.49 10.91
CA SER A 360 -7.75 8.28 9.74
C SER A 360 -7.52 6.91 9.13
N GLY A 361 -8.36 6.48 8.21
CA GLY A 361 -8.06 5.33 7.36
C GLY A 361 -7.21 5.74 6.15
N ARG A 362 -6.46 4.78 5.58
CA ARG A 362 -5.79 4.94 4.29
C ARG A 362 -6.82 4.73 3.17
N GLU A 363 -6.91 5.67 2.24
CA GLU A 363 -7.80 5.62 1.06
C GLU A 363 -7.19 4.79 -0.10
N GLY A 364 -6.22 3.95 0.20
CA GLY A 364 -5.57 2.96 -0.64
C GLY A 364 -5.55 1.60 0.04
N ALA A 365 -5.41 0.53 -0.74
CA ALA A 365 -5.06 -0.77 -0.18
C ALA A 365 -3.62 -0.70 0.37
N ALA A 366 -3.30 -1.51 1.37
CA ALA A 366 -1.97 -1.58 1.95
C ALA A 366 -1.71 -2.96 2.57
N ASP A 367 -0.45 -3.29 2.74
CA ASP A 367 -0.01 -4.61 3.20
C ASP A 367 -0.36 -4.95 4.65
N ILE A 368 -0.82 -3.97 5.45
CA ILE A 368 -1.34 -4.25 6.81
C ILE A 368 -2.43 -5.32 6.81
N ARG A 369 -3.13 -5.51 5.67
CA ARG A 369 -4.15 -6.55 5.53
C ARG A 369 -3.61 -7.95 5.81
N PHE A 370 -2.39 -8.24 5.42
CA PHE A 370 -1.79 -9.55 5.62
C PHE A 370 -1.42 -9.80 7.09
N MET A 371 -0.77 -8.85 7.73
CA MET A 371 -0.36 -8.93 9.14
C MET A 371 -1.59 -8.96 10.05
N ASN A 372 -2.59 -8.12 9.80
CA ASN A 372 -3.80 -8.04 10.61
C ASN A 372 -4.71 -9.26 10.44
N ARG A 373 -4.86 -9.79 9.22
CA ARG A 373 -5.82 -10.88 8.95
C ARG A 373 -5.21 -12.27 9.09
N TYR A 374 -3.93 -12.44 8.77
CA TYR A 374 -3.29 -13.74 8.68
C TYR A 374 -2.04 -13.87 9.56
N GLY A 375 -1.38 -12.75 9.87
CA GLY A 375 -0.12 -12.71 10.63
C GLY A 375 -0.29 -12.61 12.15
N ASN A 376 -1.52 -12.48 12.65
CA ASN A 376 -1.80 -12.24 14.08
C ASN A 376 -0.90 -11.13 14.69
N THR A 377 -0.65 -10.07 13.92
CA THR A 377 0.18 -8.93 14.30
C THR A 377 -0.63 -7.66 14.10
N PRO A 378 -1.25 -7.10 15.14
CA PRO A 378 -2.00 -5.84 15.03
C PRO A 378 -1.10 -4.73 14.52
N THR A 379 -1.33 -4.27 13.28
CA THR A 379 -0.44 -3.35 12.55
C THR A 379 -1.16 -2.08 12.16
N VAL A 380 -0.50 -0.95 12.40
CA VAL A 380 -0.93 0.41 12.03
C VAL A 380 0.01 0.98 10.95
N ILE A 381 -0.51 1.80 10.05
CA ILE A 381 0.30 2.53 9.07
C ILE A 381 0.77 3.84 9.70
N PHE A 382 2.07 4.13 9.57
CA PHE A 382 2.66 5.41 9.91
C PHE A 382 4.01 5.60 9.23
N GLY A 383 4.14 6.66 8.45
CA GLY A 383 5.42 7.01 7.83
C GLY A 383 5.45 8.44 7.29
N PRO A 384 6.66 8.90 6.97
CA PRO A 384 6.86 10.18 6.29
C PRO A 384 6.43 10.04 4.82
N GLY A 385 6.45 11.16 4.11
CA GLY A 385 6.00 11.25 2.73
C GLY A 385 4.55 11.70 2.65
N MET A 386 4.28 12.55 1.69
CA MET A 386 2.95 13.07 1.43
C MET A 386 2.21 12.15 0.47
N THR A 387 0.96 11.83 0.79
CA THR A 387 0.12 10.93 -0.04
C THR A 387 -0.12 11.47 -1.44
N GLU A 388 -0.06 12.79 -1.63
CA GLU A 388 -0.18 13.44 -2.93
C GLU A 388 1.06 13.26 -3.83
N GLN A 389 2.17 12.79 -3.26
CA GLN A 389 3.41 12.50 -3.99
C GLN A 389 3.48 11.06 -4.49
N MET A 390 2.64 10.17 -3.97
CA MET A 390 2.60 8.78 -4.43
C MET A 390 2.33 8.72 -5.92
N HIS A 391 3.15 7.97 -6.64
CA HIS A 391 3.05 7.75 -8.08
C HIS A 391 3.18 9.04 -8.96
N ALA A 392 3.50 10.19 -8.36
CA ALA A 392 3.66 11.44 -9.10
C ALA A 392 5.01 11.51 -9.83
N ASN A 393 5.07 12.31 -10.91
CA ASN A 393 6.35 12.77 -11.44
C ASN A 393 6.92 13.84 -10.50
N ASN A 394 8.25 13.94 -10.44
CA ASN A 394 8.95 14.80 -9.48
C ASN A 394 8.60 14.47 -8.01
N GLU A 395 8.37 13.21 -7.73
CA GLU A 395 8.12 12.69 -6.40
C GLU A 395 9.23 13.11 -5.42
N TRP A 396 8.86 13.47 -4.20
CA TRP A 396 9.79 13.88 -3.16
C TRP A 396 9.30 13.54 -1.76
N ALA A 397 10.24 13.42 -0.82
CA ALA A 397 9.98 13.34 0.61
C ALA A 397 10.54 14.57 1.33
N ASN A 398 9.83 15.06 2.35
CA ASN A 398 10.29 16.16 3.19
C ASN A 398 11.33 15.66 4.19
N VAL A 399 12.46 16.37 4.31
CA VAL A 399 13.54 16.04 5.25
C VAL A 399 13.06 16.11 6.69
N ASP A 400 12.31 17.15 7.06
CA ASP A 400 11.84 17.30 8.44
C ASP A 400 10.86 16.18 8.82
N ASP A 401 9.93 15.79 7.92
CA ASP A 401 9.04 14.66 8.17
C ASP A 401 9.80 13.35 8.35
N LEU A 402 10.85 13.09 7.53
CA LEU A 402 11.73 11.94 7.69
C LEU A 402 12.39 11.92 9.08
N ILE A 403 12.94 13.03 9.52
CA ILE A 403 13.59 13.14 10.82
C ILE A 403 12.58 13.00 11.98
N GLN A 404 11.42 13.65 11.89
CA GLN A 404 10.38 13.52 12.92
C GLN A 404 9.81 12.10 12.98
N ALA A 405 9.56 11.45 11.83
CA ALA A 405 9.12 10.05 11.79
C ALA A 405 10.18 9.12 12.44
N THR A 406 11.46 9.33 12.14
CA THR A 406 12.57 8.57 12.75
C THR A 406 12.56 8.72 14.29
N LYS A 407 12.34 9.94 14.81
CA LYS A 407 12.21 10.17 16.25
C LYS A 407 11.00 9.47 16.85
N ILE A 408 9.82 9.64 16.25
CA ILE A 408 8.56 9.04 16.71
C ILE A 408 8.69 7.54 16.75
N ILE A 409 9.18 6.91 15.66
CA ILE A 409 9.42 5.47 15.59
C ILE A 409 10.39 5.01 16.66
N SER A 410 11.54 5.69 16.82
CA SER A 410 12.54 5.32 17.84
C SER A 410 11.96 5.36 19.25
N GLN A 411 11.20 6.40 19.60
CA GLN A 411 10.59 6.52 20.92
C GLN A 411 9.44 5.52 21.13
N THR A 412 8.73 5.15 20.06
CA THR A 412 7.72 4.07 20.09
C THR A 412 8.37 2.72 20.37
N ILE A 413 9.51 2.41 19.73
CA ILE A 413 10.29 1.20 20.02
C ILE A 413 10.68 1.16 21.51
N LEU A 414 11.26 2.24 22.04
CA LEU A 414 11.72 2.31 23.43
C LEU A 414 10.59 2.19 24.46
N GLU A 415 9.39 2.64 24.14
CA GLU A 415 8.22 2.47 25.01
C GLU A 415 7.67 1.06 24.94
N TRP A 416 7.45 0.57 23.72
CA TRP A 416 6.79 -0.71 23.45
C TRP A 416 7.63 -1.91 23.87
N CYS A 417 8.88 -1.92 23.40
CA CYS A 417 9.80 -3.02 23.65
C CYS A 417 10.50 -2.92 25.02
N ARG A 418 10.41 -1.78 25.71
CA ARG A 418 11.12 -1.43 26.93
C ARG A 418 12.64 -1.50 26.80
N ILE A 419 13.32 -0.72 27.59
CA ILE A 419 14.78 -0.80 27.75
C ILE A 419 15.06 -1.94 28.76
N ALA A 420 15.97 -2.86 28.38
CA ALA A 420 16.36 -4.02 29.20
C ALA A 420 17.37 -3.64 30.31
#